data_8d7e43fb88f26af9985021d806d45336
#
_entry.id   8d7e43fb88f26af9985021d806d45336
#
_cell.length_a   1.000
_cell.length_b   1.000
_cell.length_c   1.000
_cell.angle_alpha   90.00
_cell.angle_beta   90.00
_cell.angle_gamma   90.00
#
_symmetry.space_group_name_H-M   'P 1'
#
loop_
_entity.id
_entity.type
_entity.pdbx_description
1 polymer ?
#
loop_
_entity_poly.entity_id
_entity_poly.type
_entity_poly.pdbx_seq_one_letter_code
_entity_poly.pdbx_strand_id
1 'polypeptide(L)'
;AIAEEFRRIHTNIDFLQTDRTEGVGQLLVITSAQPSEGKTTMAINTAVALAEDGAKVLLIDADLRHPSVAHHLGIEGAAGLAHVLSGQMGPKDVVQSYWKPNLHILPGGKRPANAGVLLSSETMKLMVEQALTQYDYVIIDTAPLTVFNDGAVFGRWAKGLLLVVSRNVCEKKSLQEAADTLATAQVPVLGFIFNRADPKKTNTHSNYYYYYEDGAPRSSHRAKGKKRH
;
A
#
# COMPACT_ATOMS: atom_id res chain seq x y z
N ALA A 1 12.16 7.55 11.75
CA ALA A 1 12.61 6.43 10.89
C ALA A 1 11.44 5.81 10.11
N ILE A 2 10.44 5.15 10.76
CA ILE A 2 9.36 4.45 10.05
C ILE A 2 8.47 5.42 9.25
N ALA A 3 8.04 6.53 9.83
CA ALA A 3 7.23 7.55 9.13
C ALA A 3 7.94 8.12 7.89
N GLU A 4 9.26 8.22 7.93
CA GLU A 4 10.08 8.70 6.82
C GLU A 4 10.09 7.72 5.64
N GLU A 5 10.13 6.42 5.90
CA GLU A 5 10.04 5.40 4.85
C GLU A 5 8.67 5.42 4.16
N PHE A 6 7.57 5.69 4.88
CA PHE A 6 6.26 5.84 4.26
C PHE A 6 6.12 7.13 3.43
N ARG A 7 6.75 8.24 3.84
CA ARG A 7 6.83 9.44 2.99
C ARG A 7 7.59 9.18 1.70
N ARG A 8 8.64 8.35 1.74
CA ARG A 8 9.37 7.93 0.53
C ARG A 8 8.49 7.07 -0.38
N ILE A 9 7.63 6.21 0.18
CA ILE A 9 6.64 5.45 -0.60
C ILE A 9 5.71 6.44 -1.33
N HIS A 10 5.20 7.47 -0.65
CA HIS A 10 4.39 8.51 -1.27
C HIS A 10 5.11 9.19 -2.43
N THR A 11 6.31 9.70 -2.22
CA THR A 11 7.11 10.33 -3.28
C THR A 11 7.32 9.40 -4.48
N ASN A 12 7.59 8.11 -4.23
CA ASN A 12 7.76 7.14 -5.30
C ASN A 12 6.45 6.85 -6.04
N ILE A 13 5.31 6.81 -5.34
CA ILE A 13 3.99 6.66 -5.98
C ILE A 13 3.72 7.81 -6.94
N ASP A 14 4.04 9.03 -6.57
CA ASP A 14 3.89 10.21 -7.43
C ASP A 14 4.73 10.11 -8.71
N PHE A 15 5.93 9.54 -8.64
CA PHE A 15 6.76 9.29 -9.82
C PHE A 15 6.29 8.15 -10.71
N LEU A 16 5.61 7.14 -10.14
CA LEU A 16 5.15 5.96 -10.88
C LEU A 16 3.93 6.24 -11.77
N GLN A 17 3.19 7.30 -11.49
CA GLN A 17 1.94 7.61 -12.17
C GLN A 17 2.03 8.97 -12.90
N THR A 18 2.71 8.99 -14.02
CA THR A 18 2.89 10.20 -14.85
C THR A 18 1.64 10.63 -15.61
N ASP A 19 0.69 9.73 -15.87
CA ASP A 19 -0.53 9.98 -16.63
C ASP A 19 -1.71 10.34 -15.71
N ARG A 20 -1.58 11.43 -14.94
CA ARG A 20 -2.69 11.95 -14.12
C ARG A 20 -3.73 12.65 -15.01
N THR A 21 -4.96 12.16 -14.98
CA THR A 21 -6.09 12.93 -15.52
C THR A 21 -6.48 13.97 -14.49
N GLU A 22 -6.46 15.23 -14.88
CA GLU A 22 -6.83 16.35 -13.99
C GLU A 22 -8.24 16.14 -13.42
N GLY A 23 -8.39 16.28 -12.09
CA GLY A 23 -9.67 16.09 -11.39
C GLY A 23 -10.08 14.64 -11.12
N VAL A 24 -9.23 13.64 -11.45
CA VAL A 24 -9.46 12.22 -11.14
C VAL A 24 -8.39 11.73 -10.18
N GLY A 25 -8.81 11.08 -9.09
CA GLY A 25 -7.91 10.48 -8.11
C GLY A 25 -7.15 9.28 -8.65
N GLN A 26 -6.18 8.81 -7.87
CA GLN A 26 -5.34 7.67 -8.23
C GLN A 26 -5.82 6.39 -7.55
N LEU A 27 -5.89 5.31 -8.32
CA LEU A 27 -6.15 3.96 -7.80
C LEU A 27 -4.83 3.25 -7.52
N LEU A 28 -4.62 2.87 -6.26
CA LEU A 28 -3.46 2.10 -5.81
C LEU A 28 -3.92 0.72 -5.36
N VAL A 29 -3.41 -0.32 -5.96
CA VAL A 29 -3.69 -1.70 -5.59
C VAL A 29 -2.48 -2.26 -4.87
N ILE A 30 -2.67 -2.75 -3.65
CA ILE A 30 -1.62 -3.34 -2.81
C ILE A 30 -1.96 -4.81 -2.57
N THR A 31 -1.04 -5.68 -2.95
CA THR A 31 -1.16 -7.12 -2.77
C THR A 31 0.17 -7.72 -2.33
N SER A 32 0.23 -9.03 -2.14
CA SER A 32 1.45 -9.79 -1.86
C SER A 32 1.47 -11.08 -2.66
N ALA A 33 2.62 -11.73 -2.75
CA ALA A 33 2.71 -13.04 -3.39
C ALA A 33 1.97 -14.09 -2.55
N GLN A 34 2.23 -14.14 -1.25
CA GLN A 34 1.65 -15.12 -0.33
C GLN A 34 1.09 -14.48 0.95
N PRO A 35 0.34 -15.23 1.78
CA PRO A 35 -0.17 -14.73 3.06
C PRO A 35 0.93 -14.25 4.01
N SER A 36 0.57 -13.40 4.96
CA SER A 36 1.43 -12.94 6.08
C SER A 36 2.66 -12.09 5.68
N GLU A 37 2.71 -11.56 4.47
CA GLU A 37 3.76 -10.64 4.04
C GLU A 37 3.57 -9.21 4.53
N GLY A 38 2.42 -8.89 5.14
CA GLY A 38 2.11 -7.57 5.71
C GLY A 38 1.43 -6.61 4.74
N LYS A 39 0.79 -7.10 3.67
CA LYS A 39 0.07 -6.27 2.68
C LYS A 39 -0.89 -5.27 3.33
N THR A 40 -1.76 -5.74 4.24
CA THR A 40 -2.74 -4.90 4.94
C THR A 40 -2.06 -3.83 5.79
N THR A 41 -0.99 -4.18 6.52
CA THR A 41 -0.21 -3.20 7.29
C THR A 41 0.40 -2.14 6.37
N MET A 42 0.92 -2.54 5.21
CA MET A 42 1.48 -1.59 4.24
C MET A 42 0.38 -0.71 3.62
N ALA A 43 -0.78 -1.27 3.29
CA ALA A 43 -1.93 -0.52 2.77
C ALA A 43 -2.41 0.55 3.77
N ILE A 44 -2.57 0.17 5.03
CA ILE A 44 -2.97 1.08 6.12
C ILE A 44 -1.94 2.22 6.28
N ASN A 45 -0.66 1.89 6.43
CA ASN A 45 0.36 2.90 6.65
C ASN A 45 0.56 3.82 5.44
N THR A 46 0.39 3.30 4.22
CA THR A 46 0.40 4.13 3.00
C THR A 46 -0.79 5.11 3.01
N ALA A 47 -1.98 4.64 3.36
CA ALA A 47 -3.17 5.49 3.47
C ALA A 47 -2.99 6.59 4.52
N VAL A 48 -2.44 6.25 5.68
CA VAL A 48 -2.13 7.19 6.77
C VAL A 48 -1.12 8.24 6.30
N ALA A 49 -0.02 7.84 5.65
CA ALA A 49 1.01 8.77 5.19
C ALA A 49 0.46 9.76 4.16
N LEU A 50 -0.31 9.29 3.18
CA LEU A 50 -0.96 10.15 2.18
C LEU A 50 -1.93 11.14 2.83
N ALA A 51 -2.70 10.69 3.83
CA ALA A 51 -3.62 11.56 4.57
C ALA A 51 -2.87 12.56 5.47
N GLU A 52 -1.70 12.20 6.02
CA GLU A 52 -0.82 13.13 6.75
C GLU A 52 -0.34 14.26 5.86
N ASP A 53 -0.02 13.98 4.62
CA ASP A 53 0.42 14.95 3.61
C ASP A 53 -0.74 15.77 3.02
N GLY A 54 -1.97 15.57 3.53
CA GLY A 54 -3.14 16.38 3.21
C GLY A 54 -4.05 15.81 2.11
N ALA A 55 -3.69 14.68 1.50
CA ALA A 55 -4.52 14.05 0.49
C ALA A 55 -5.82 13.48 1.09
N LYS A 56 -6.90 13.49 0.31
CA LYS A 56 -8.15 12.83 0.66
C LYS A 56 -8.09 11.37 0.22
N VAL A 57 -8.09 10.45 1.17
CA VAL A 57 -7.80 9.04 0.96
C VAL A 57 -8.97 8.14 1.35
N LEU A 58 -9.30 7.16 0.49
CA LEU A 58 -10.17 6.04 0.80
C LEU A 58 -9.35 4.74 0.78
N LEU A 59 -9.33 4.03 1.91
CA LEU A 59 -8.79 2.66 1.99
C LEU A 59 -9.93 1.66 1.95
N ILE A 60 -9.89 0.72 1.01
CA ILE A 60 -10.88 -0.34 0.81
C ILE A 60 -10.27 -1.68 1.20
N ASP A 61 -10.88 -2.39 2.14
CA ASP A 61 -10.57 -3.78 2.44
C ASP A 61 -11.29 -4.70 1.45
N ALA A 62 -10.59 -5.13 0.42
CA ALA A 62 -11.09 -6.04 -0.59
C ALA A 62 -10.63 -7.50 -0.41
N ASP A 63 -9.95 -7.82 0.68
CA ASP A 63 -9.74 -9.22 1.08
C ASP A 63 -11.00 -9.76 1.78
N LEU A 64 -12.10 -9.89 1.03
CA LEU A 64 -13.40 -10.31 1.59
C LEU A 64 -13.40 -11.72 2.18
N ARG A 65 -12.35 -12.48 1.95
CA ARG A 65 -12.20 -13.82 2.52
C ARG A 65 -11.53 -13.80 3.88
N HIS A 66 -10.63 -12.83 4.10
CA HIS A 66 -9.94 -12.60 5.37
C HIS A 66 -9.85 -11.09 5.67
N PRO A 67 -11.01 -10.39 5.78
CA PRO A 67 -11.02 -8.95 6.01
C PRO A 67 -10.31 -8.64 7.33
N SER A 68 -9.37 -7.71 7.31
CA SER A 68 -8.50 -7.46 8.45
C SER A 68 -8.22 -5.99 8.74
N VAL A 69 -8.55 -5.07 7.83
CA VAL A 69 -8.32 -3.64 8.02
C VAL A 69 -9.02 -3.12 9.27
N ALA A 70 -10.31 -3.44 9.44
CA ALA A 70 -11.08 -2.99 10.61
C ALA A 70 -10.46 -3.48 11.93
N HIS A 71 -10.03 -4.75 11.98
CA HIS A 71 -9.37 -5.31 13.15
C HIS A 71 -8.05 -4.59 13.47
N HIS A 72 -7.22 -4.33 12.46
CA HIS A 72 -5.94 -3.61 12.64
C HIS A 72 -6.13 -2.18 13.15
N LEU A 73 -7.23 -1.52 12.75
CA LEU A 73 -7.53 -0.14 13.13
C LEU A 73 -8.40 -0.01 14.37
N GLY A 74 -8.94 -1.12 14.89
CA GLY A 74 -9.84 -1.10 16.04
C GLY A 74 -11.18 -0.41 15.75
N ILE A 75 -11.67 -0.49 14.51
CA ILE A 75 -12.96 0.10 14.08
C ILE A 75 -14.02 -0.98 13.85
N GLU A 76 -15.30 -0.56 13.69
CA GLU A 76 -16.39 -1.47 13.38
C GLU A 76 -16.19 -2.13 12.01
N GLY A 77 -16.29 -3.46 11.95
CA GLY A 77 -16.02 -4.24 10.75
C GLY A 77 -17.15 -5.17 10.32
N ALA A 78 -18.30 -5.17 11.03
CA ALA A 78 -19.42 -6.08 10.73
C ALA A 78 -20.13 -5.71 9.41
N ALA A 79 -20.25 -4.43 9.11
CA ALA A 79 -20.75 -3.90 7.85
C ALA A 79 -19.61 -3.37 6.99
N GLY A 80 -19.71 -3.49 5.66
CA GLY A 80 -18.64 -3.03 4.77
C GLY A 80 -18.89 -3.36 3.30
N LEU A 81 -17.82 -3.49 2.55
CA LEU A 81 -17.79 -3.68 1.10
C LEU A 81 -18.71 -4.82 0.62
N ALA A 82 -18.70 -5.96 1.32
CA ALA A 82 -19.56 -7.08 0.97
C ALA A 82 -21.06 -6.72 0.96
N HIS A 83 -21.48 -5.86 1.90
CA HIS A 83 -22.90 -5.40 1.98
C HIS A 83 -23.22 -4.42 0.87
N VAL A 84 -22.28 -3.55 0.51
CA VAL A 84 -22.43 -2.61 -0.62
C VAL A 84 -22.58 -3.38 -1.93
N LEU A 85 -21.67 -4.32 -2.19
CA LEU A 85 -21.65 -5.08 -3.44
C LEU A 85 -22.84 -6.02 -3.60
N SER A 86 -23.44 -6.47 -2.49
CA SER A 86 -24.66 -7.26 -2.50
C SER A 86 -25.96 -6.41 -2.47
N GLY A 87 -25.85 -5.09 -2.55
CA GLY A 87 -27.00 -4.18 -2.56
C GLY A 87 -27.77 -4.06 -1.24
N GLN A 88 -27.16 -4.48 -0.13
CA GLN A 88 -27.80 -4.45 1.20
C GLN A 88 -27.66 -3.09 1.89
N MET A 89 -26.57 -2.36 1.60
CA MET A 89 -26.27 -1.07 2.20
C MET A 89 -25.65 -0.13 1.16
N GLY A 90 -25.81 1.18 1.35
CA GLY A 90 -25.11 2.17 0.54
C GLY A 90 -23.65 2.38 1.01
N PRO A 91 -22.74 2.83 0.12
CA PRO A 91 -21.36 3.11 0.52
C PRO A 91 -21.25 4.10 1.69
N LYS A 92 -22.13 5.10 1.73
CA LYS A 92 -22.16 6.11 2.79
C LYS A 92 -22.52 5.56 4.18
N ASP A 93 -23.20 4.43 4.21
CA ASP A 93 -23.67 3.82 5.46
C ASP A 93 -22.55 3.00 6.13
N VAL A 94 -21.50 2.64 5.41
CA VAL A 94 -20.43 1.74 5.86
C VAL A 94 -19.03 2.34 5.83
N VAL A 95 -18.82 3.42 5.09
CA VAL A 95 -17.55 4.16 5.08
C VAL A 95 -17.40 4.92 6.40
N GLN A 96 -16.25 4.77 7.05
CA GLN A 96 -15.93 5.37 8.34
C GLN A 96 -14.78 6.34 8.22
N SER A 97 -14.88 7.51 8.87
CA SER A 97 -13.72 8.39 9.05
C SER A 97 -12.79 7.79 10.11
N TYR A 98 -11.50 7.87 9.89
CA TYR A 98 -10.50 7.33 10.80
C TYR A 98 -9.40 8.36 11.06
N TRP A 99 -9.12 8.64 12.35
CA TRP A 99 -8.04 9.48 12.84
C TRP A 99 -8.00 10.92 12.30
N LYS A 100 -8.07 11.12 10.97
CA LYS A 100 -8.17 12.44 10.31
C LYS A 100 -9.43 12.55 9.47
N PRO A 101 -9.98 13.75 9.27
CA PRO A 101 -11.22 13.94 8.51
C PRO A 101 -11.06 13.64 7.00
N ASN A 102 -9.84 13.58 6.49
CA ASN A 102 -9.51 13.25 5.10
C ASN A 102 -9.12 11.80 4.88
N LEU A 103 -9.12 10.95 5.92
CA LEU A 103 -8.90 9.52 5.81
C LEU A 103 -10.19 8.75 6.08
N HIS A 104 -10.64 8.00 5.07
CA HIS A 104 -11.84 7.19 5.14
C HIS A 104 -11.50 5.72 4.91
N ILE A 105 -12.21 4.84 5.63
CA ILE A 105 -12.02 3.39 5.55
C ILE A 105 -13.34 2.75 5.13
N LEU A 106 -13.29 1.88 4.14
CA LEU A 106 -14.36 0.97 3.77
C LEU A 106 -13.95 -0.44 4.21
N PRO A 107 -14.44 -0.94 5.36
CA PRO A 107 -14.14 -2.29 5.84
C PRO A 107 -14.67 -3.35 4.87
N GLY A 108 -14.13 -4.57 4.94
CA GLY A 108 -14.61 -5.70 4.13
C GLY A 108 -16.04 -6.14 4.46
N GLY A 109 -16.44 -6.00 5.73
CA GLY A 109 -17.73 -6.50 6.21
C GLY A 109 -17.70 -7.99 6.50
N LYS A 110 -18.89 -8.58 6.68
CA LYS A 110 -19.03 -10.03 6.85
C LYS A 110 -18.60 -10.77 5.59
N ARG A 111 -17.91 -11.89 5.78
CA ARG A 111 -17.39 -12.75 4.72
C ARG A 111 -18.53 -13.30 3.84
N PRO A 112 -18.60 -12.96 2.55
CA PRO A 112 -19.61 -13.51 1.66
C PRO A 112 -19.17 -14.85 1.07
N ALA A 113 -20.13 -15.69 0.69
CA ALA A 113 -19.82 -16.97 0.05
C ALA A 113 -19.24 -16.81 -1.37
N ASN A 114 -19.58 -15.72 -2.06
CA ASN A 114 -19.25 -15.45 -3.47
C ASN A 114 -18.31 -14.25 -3.65
N ALA A 115 -17.31 -14.12 -2.76
CA ALA A 115 -16.40 -12.97 -2.73
C ALA A 115 -15.81 -12.62 -4.11
N GLY A 116 -15.28 -13.60 -4.86
CA GLY A 116 -14.69 -13.34 -6.17
C GLY A 116 -15.66 -12.75 -7.20
N VAL A 117 -16.93 -13.22 -7.19
CA VAL A 117 -17.98 -12.69 -8.07
C VAL A 117 -18.29 -11.23 -7.73
N LEU A 118 -18.41 -10.92 -6.44
CA LEU A 118 -18.66 -9.55 -5.98
C LEU A 118 -17.51 -8.61 -6.34
N LEU A 119 -16.26 -9.03 -6.10
CA LEU A 119 -15.08 -8.21 -6.35
C LEU A 119 -14.83 -7.95 -7.84
N SER A 120 -15.22 -8.87 -8.73
CA SER A 120 -15.09 -8.70 -10.19
C SER A 120 -16.33 -8.10 -10.85
N SER A 121 -17.33 -7.70 -10.07
CA SER A 121 -18.59 -7.18 -10.58
C SER A 121 -18.47 -5.77 -11.16
N GLU A 122 -19.39 -5.43 -12.07
CA GLU A 122 -19.51 -4.05 -12.58
C GLU A 122 -19.86 -3.06 -11.45
N THR A 123 -20.60 -3.50 -10.43
CA THR A 123 -20.91 -2.71 -9.24
C THR A 123 -19.64 -2.28 -8.50
N MET A 124 -18.67 -3.19 -8.33
CA MET A 124 -17.39 -2.87 -7.72
C MET A 124 -16.62 -1.86 -8.56
N LYS A 125 -16.57 -2.05 -9.87
CA LYS A 125 -15.88 -1.15 -10.79
C LYS A 125 -16.46 0.26 -10.76
N LEU A 126 -17.79 0.38 -10.89
CA LEU A 126 -18.47 1.67 -10.84
C LEU A 126 -18.30 2.37 -9.49
N MET A 127 -18.30 1.62 -8.38
CA MET A 127 -18.05 2.17 -7.05
C MET A 127 -16.63 2.76 -6.96
N VAL A 128 -15.61 2.06 -7.48
CA VAL A 128 -14.23 2.55 -7.51
C VAL A 128 -14.12 3.78 -8.41
N GLU A 129 -14.71 3.76 -9.61
CA GLU A 129 -14.72 4.92 -10.52
C GLU A 129 -15.38 6.14 -9.87
N GLN A 130 -16.50 5.95 -9.18
CA GLN A 130 -17.15 7.02 -8.43
C GLN A 130 -16.29 7.53 -7.26
N ALA A 131 -15.61 6.65 -6.55
CA ALA A 131 -14.70 7.04 -5.48
C ALA A 131 -13.55 7.91 -6.01
N LEU A 132 -13.00 7.58 -7.17
CA LEU A 132 -11.93 8.36 -7.81
C LEU A 132 -12.32 9.79 -8.20
N THR A 133 -13.61 10.11 -8.26
CA THR A 133 -14.08 11.50 -8.44
C THR A 133 -14.15 12.29 -7.12
N GLN A 134 -14.00 11.62 -5.97
CA GLN A 134 -14.21 12.20 -4.64
C GLN A 134 -12.95 12.18 -3.77
N TYR A 135 -11.98 11.32 -4.09
CA TYR A 135 -10.75 11.11 -3.33
C TYR A 135 -9.53 11.33 -4.23
N ASP A 136 -8.46 11.85 -3.65
CA ASP A 136 -7.17 11.98 -4.35
C ASP A 136 -6.53 10.61 -4.53
N TYR A 137 -6.73 9.71 -3.55
CA TYR A 137 -6.26 8.32 -3.61
C TYR A 137 -7.34 7.35 -3.16
N VAL A 138 -7.53 6.29 -3.93
CA VAL A 138 -8.28 5.10 -3.54
C VAL A 138 -7.29 3.94 -3.45
N ILE A 139 -7.14 3.38 -2.25
CA ILE A 139 -6.23 2.26 -1.99
C ILE A 139 -7.05 1.00 -1.79
N ILE A 140 -6.72 -0.06 -2.52
CA ILE A 140 -7.36 -1.37 -2.39
C ILE A 140 -6.36 -2.35 -1.78
N ASP A 141 -6.65 -2.85 -0.57
CA ASP A 141 -5.97 -4.00 0.04
C ASP A 141 -6.64 -5.29 -0.43
N THR A 142 -5.89 -6.19 -1.06
CA THR A 142 -6.43 -7.39 -1.70
C THR A 142 -5.86 -8.68 -1.10
N ALA A 143 -6.47 -9.82 -1.43
CA ALA A 143 -5.93 -11.14 -1.12
C ALA A 143 -4.58 -11.40 -1.81
N PRO A 144 -3.72 -12.30 -1.27
CA PRO A 144 -2.46 -12.69 -1.90
C PRO A 144 -2.66 -13.37 -3.25
N LEU A 145 -1.77 -13.11 -4.21
CA LEU A 145 -1.88 -13.58 -5.60
C LEU A 145 -1.78 -15.11 -5.78
N THR A 146 -1.05 -15.81 -4.91
CA THR A 146 -0.98 -17.28 -4.94
C THR A 146 -2.25 -17.95 -4.41
N VAL A 147 -3.15 -17.18 -3.81
CA VAL A 147 -4.41 -17.69 -3.25
C VAL A 147 -5.59 -17.30 -4.12
N PHE A 148 -5.64 -16.04 -4.58
CA PHE A 148 -6.76 -15.51 -5.38
C PHE A 148 -6.27 -14.45 -6.38
N ASN A 149 -6.97 -14.35 -7.51
CA ASN A 149 -6.62 -13.44 -8.61
C ASN A 149 -7.23 -12.04 -8.48
N ASP A 150 -7.87 -11.71 -7.37
CA ASP A 150 -8.58 -10.42 -7.20
C ASP A 150 -7.63 -9.23 -7.39
N GLY A 151 -6.40 -9.34 -6.89
CA GLY A 151 -5.37 -8.32 -7.08
C GLY A 151 -5.03 -8.05 -8.55
N ALA A 152 -5.06 -9.08 -9.40
CA ALA A 152 -4.84 -8.93 -10.84
C ALA A 152 -6.04 -8.22 -11.52
N VAL A 153 -7.27 -8.49 -11.10
CA VAL A 153 -8.47 -7.79 -11.60
C VAL A 153 -8.36 -6.29 -11.31
N PHE A 154 -8.09 -5.93 -10.06
CA PHE A 154 -7.93 -4.52 -9.66
C PHE A 154 -6.70 -3.87 -10.31
N GLY A 155 -5.60 -4.61 -10.44
CA GLY A 155 -4.39 -4.14 -11.11
C GLY A 155 -4.62 -3.76 -12.56
N ARG A 156 -5.53 -4.42 -13.27
CA ARG A 156 -5.94 -4.02 -14.63
C ARG A 156 -6.66 -2.66 -14.64
N TRP A 157 -7.52 -2.40 -13.64
CA TRP A 157 -8.20 -1.11 -13.53
C TRP A 157 -7.22 0.01 -13.18
N ALA A 158 -6.25 -0.27 -12.30
CA ALA A 158 -5.22 0.68 -11.86
C ALA A 158 -4.03 0.80 -12.83
N LYS A 159 -4.01 0.05 -13.93
CA LYS A 159 -2.87 -0.05 -14.87
C LYS A 159 -1.58 -0.56 -14.23
N GLY A 160 -1.68 -1.30 -13.12
CA GLY A 160 -0.59 -1.90 -12.38
C GLY A 160 -0.87 -1.99 -10.89
N LEU A 161 0.06 -2.59 -10.14
CA LEU A 161 -0.08 -2.76 -8.69
C LEU A 161 1.26 -2.65 -7.96
N LEU A 162 1.17 -2.46 -6.64
CA LEU A 162 2.29 -2.53 -5.71
C LEU A 162 2.34 -3.91 -5.07
N LEU A 163 3.50 -4.57 -5.14
CA LEU A 163 3.69 -5.90 -4.58
C LEU A 163 4.49 -5.83 -3.27
N VAL A 164 3.86 -6.24 -2.18
CA VAL A 164 4.52 -6.36 -0.88
C VAL A 164 5.27 -7.69 -0.84
N VAL A 165 6.55 -7.60 -0.53
CA VAL A 165 7.45 -8.75 -0.38
C VAL A 165 8.09 -8.69 1.00
N SER A 166 7.92 -9.73 1.81
CA SER A 166 8.45 -9.77 3.17
C SER A 166 9.66 -10.68 3.25
N ARG A 167 10.76 -10.12 3.77
CA ARG A 167 11.98 -10.88 4.03
C ARG A 167 11.70 -12.04 5.00
N ASN A 168 12.28 -13.21 4.71
CA ASN A 168 12.14 -14.45 5.48
C ASN A 168 10.71 -15.01 5.55
N VAL A 169 9.77 -14.45 4.77
CA VAL A 169 8.39 -14.97 4.62
C VAL A 169 8.18 -15.36 3.17
N CYS A 170 8.47 -14.45 2.23
CA CYS A 170 8.24 -14.69 0.81
C CYS A 170 9.14 -15.80 0.29
N GLU A 171 8.53 -16.85 -0.22
CA GLU A 171 9.22 -17.93 -0.90
C GLU A 171 9.47 -17.57 -2.37
N LYS A 172 10.64 -17.95 -2.89
CA LYS A 172 10.96 -17.70 -4.30
C LYS A 172 9.93 -18.29 -5.26
N LYS A 173 9.39 -19.47 -4.92
CA LYS A 173 8.35 -20.15 -5.71
C LYS A 173 7.06 -19.32 -5.74
N SER A 174 6.60 -18.84 -4.58
CA SER A 174 5.39 -18.01 -4.48
C SER A 174 5.53 -16.68 -5.23
N LEU A 175 6.73 -16.08 -5.20
CA LEU A 175 6.99 -14.87 -5.96
C LEU A 175 6.95 -15.13 -7.47
N GLN A 176 7.48 -16.27 -7.93
CA GLN A 176 7.42 -16.67 -9.34
C GLN A 176 5.98 -16.93 -9.78
N GLU A 177 5.19 -17.66 -8.98
CA GLU A 177 3.77 -17.92 -9.27
C GLU A 177 2.96 -16.61 -9.35
N ALA A 178 3.23 -15.67 -8.45
CA ALA A 178 2.61 -14.33 -8.50
C ALA A 178 3.00 -13.57 -9.77
N ALA A 179 4.28 -13.61 -10.16
CA ALA A 179 4.77 -12.99 -11.38
C ALA A 179 4.13 -13.59 -12.64
N ASP A 180 3.99 -14.91 -12.70
CA ASP A 180 3.35 -15.61 -13.82
C ASP A 180 1.85 -15.26 -13.91
N THR A 181 1.17 -15.16 -12.78
CA THR A 181 -0.23 -14.71 -12.70
C THR A 181 -0.38 -13.29 -13.26
N LEU A 182 0.48 -12.36 -12.86
CA LEU A 182 0.44 -10.97 -13.31
C LEU A 182 0.80 -10.86 -14.80
N ALA A 183 1.79 -11.61 -15.27
CA ALA A 183 2.16 -11.67 -16.68
C ALA A 183 1.00 -12.16 -17.55
N THR A 184 0.33 -13.24 -17.13
CA THR A 184 -0.86 -13.78 -17.82
C THR A 184 -2.01 -12.76 -17.84
N ALA A 185 -2.21 -12.04 -16.76
CA ALA A 185 -3.23 -11.00 -16.67
C ALA A 185 -2.83 -9.68 -17.36
N GLN A 186 -1.60 -9.57 -17.85
CA GLN A 186 -1.00 -8.35 -18.41
C GLN A 186 -1.06 -7.15 -17.45
N VAL A 187 -0.79 -7.41 -16.17
CA VAL A 187 -0.75 -6.40 -15.11
C VAL A 187 0.71 -6.13 -14.73
N PRO A 188 1.22 -4.91 -14.95
CA PRO A 188 2.57 -4.57 -14.54
C PRO A 188 2.68 -4.41 -13.02
N VAL A 189 3.84 -4.79 -12.46
CA VAL A 189 4.23 -4.42 -11.11
C VAL A 189 4.85 -3.03 -11.18
N LEU A 190 4.16 -2.04 -10.61
CA LEU A 190 4.62 -0.65 -10.57
C LEU A 190 5.77 -0.44 -9.60
N GLY A 191 5.81 -1.24 -8.55
CA GLY A 191 6.85 -1.18 -7.55
C GLY A 191 6.73 -2.29 -6.51
N PHE A 192 7.81 -2.45 -5.74
CA PHE A 192 7.88 -3.39 -4.62
C PHE A 192 7.95 -2.64 -3.31
N ILE A 193 7.20 -3.13 -2.31
CA ILE A 193 7.31 -2.68 -0.92
C ILE A 193 8.00 -3.80 -0.14
N PHE A 194 9.28 -3.60 0.19
CA PHE A 194 10.06 -4.56 0.99
C PHE A 194 9.74 -4.40 2.47
N ASN A 195 9.02 -5.38 3.01
CA ASN A 195 8.70 -5.45 4.42
C ASN A 195 9.73 -6.28 5.21
N ARG A 196 9.91 -5.96 6.50
CA ARG A 196 10.87 -6.63 7.40
C ARG A 196 12.31 -6.62 6.87
N ALA A 197 12.66 -5.61 6.07
CA ALA A 197 14.04 -5.39 5.64
C ALA A 197 14.95 -5.11 6.85
N ASP A 198 16.16 -5.67 6.82
CA ASP A 198 17.16 -5.38 7.84
C ASP A 198 17.98 -4.15 7.41
N PRO A 199 17.86 -3.00 8.09
CA PRO A 199 18.57 -1.77 7.71
C PRO A 199 20.09 -1.94 7.66
N LYS A 200 20.63 -2.89 8.43
CA LYS A 200 22.07 -3.17 8.50
C LYS A 200 22.61 -3.98 7.31
N LYS A 201 21.72 -4.61 6.53
CA LYS A 201 22.10 -5.47 5.39
C LYS A 201 21.75 -4.88 4.03
N THR A 202 20.97 -3.83 3.98
CA THR A 202 20.70 -3.08 2.76
C THR A 202 21.80 -2.03 2.59
N ASN A 203 22.91 -2.44 1.97
CA ASN A 203 24.09 -1.61 1.69
C ASN A 203 23.81 -0.37 0.81
N THR A 204 22.57 -0.06 0.51
CA THR A 204 22.19 1.06 -0.37
C THR A 204 22.08 2.40 0.38
N HIS A 205 22.13 2.42 1.71
CA HIS A 205 21.94 3.64 2.51
C HIS A 205 23.18 4.14 3.25
N SER A 206 24.33 3.43 3.17
CA SER A 206 25.58 3.88 3.82
C SER A 206 26.10 5.20 3.25
N ASN A 207 25.81 5.50 1.98
CA ASN A 207 26.31 6.74 1.36
C ASN A 207 25.45 7.99 1.61
N TYR A 208 24.19 7.86 2.04
CA TYR A 208 23.33 9.02 2.26
C TYR A 208 23.47 9.61 3.67
N TYR A 209 23.85 8.81 4.67
CA TYR A 209 24.08 9.32 6.03
C TYR A 209 25.37 10.14 6.15
N TYR A 210 26.36 9.94 5.28
CA TYR A 210 27.58 10.72 5.29
C TYR A 210 27.44 12.16 4.76
N TYR A 211 26.39 12.46 4.01
CA TYR A 211 26.20 13.82 3.45
C TYR A 211 25.61 14.83 4.43
N TYR A 212 25.05 14.39 5.56
CA TYR A 212 24.43 15.28 6.54
C TYR A 212 25.27 15.51 7.82
N GLU A 213 26.33 14.74 8.04
CA GLU A 213 27.22 14.92 9.21
C GLU A 213 28.45 15.78 8.95
N ASP A 214 28.82 16.09 7.72
CA ASP A 214 30.00 16.87 7.37
C ASP A 214 29.80 18.39 7.29
N GLY A 215 28.71 18.91 7.85
CA GLY A 215 28.39 20.35 7.90
C GLY A 215 29.04 21.13 9.07
N ALA A 216 29.90 20.55 9.91
CA ALA A 216 30.58 21.26 10.98
C ALA A 216 32.09 21.43 10.69
N PRO A 217 32.62 22.66 10.71
CA PRO A 217 34.07 22.87 10.46
C PRO A 217 34.88 22.31 11.60
N ARG A 218 35.71 21.32 11.34
CA ARG A 218 36.74 20.85 12.29
C ARG A 218 37.81 21.91 12.46
N SER A 219 37.86 22.52 13.65
CA SER A 219 38.97 23.36 14.06
C SER A 219 40.27 22.54 14.10
N SER A 220 41.27 23.03 13.36
CA SER A 220 42.62 22.49 13.30
C SER A 220 43.33 22.61 14.65
N HIS A 221 43.51 21.50 15.36
CA HIS A 221 44.51 21.45 16.42
C HIS A 221 45.84 20.93 15.85
N ARG A 222 46.74 21.89 15.70
CA ARG A 222 48.15 21.76 15.33
C ARG A 222 48.89 20.98 16.41
N ALA A 223 49.29 19.76 16.14
CA ALA A 223 50.17 19.00 17.00
C ALA A 223 51.60 19.55 16.85
N LYS A 224 52.13 20.13 17.93
CA LYS A 224 53.54 20.47 18.08
C LYS A 224 54.37 19.20 18.21
N GLY A 225 55.35 19.06 17.36
CA GLY A 225 56.35 18.03 17.44
C GLY A 225 57.21 18.15 18.69
N LYS A 226 57.63 17.02 19.22
CA LYS A 226 58.76 16.90 20.12
C LYS A 226 59.81 16.02 19.48
N LYS A 227 60.95 16.66 19.22
CA LYS A 227 62.25 16.02 18.92
C LYS A 227 62.90 15.50 20.22
N ARG A 228 63.59 14.35 20.09
CA ARG A 228 64.79 13.79 20.61
C ARG A 228 65.19 13.77 22.00
N HIS A 229 65.74 12.91 22.57
CA HIS A 229 67.07 12.34 22.32
C HIS A 229 67.06 10.83 22.41
#